data_e432d869b1d6cfdb9c005f1c3c82055f
#
_entry.id   e432d869b1d6cfdb9c005f1c3c82055f
#
_cell.length_a   1.000
_cell.length_b   1.000
_cell.length_c   1.000
_cell.angle_alpha   90.00
_cell.angle_beta   90.00
_cell.angle_gamma   90.00
#
_symmetry.space_group_name_H-M   'P 1'
#
loop_
_entity.id
_entity.type
_entity.pdbx_description
1 polymer ?
#
loop_
_entity_poly.entity_id
_entity_poly.type
_entity_poly.pdbx_seq_one_letter_code
_entity_poly.pdbx_strand_id
1 'polypeptide(L)'
;EKTLRAEGVETEMFYLGNKPIGGCLGCGACKKLGKCVQEDVVNKLLPKALEADGIVLGAPVHYASAAGQASCAYDRLFVMSNGAFANKLGAAVVSCRRGGASATFDQLNKYFTISNMPVVSGTYWNQVHGNTPDEVKQDLEGMQNMRAIGRNMAWLLKCIEAGKNAGVALPEQEEKIKTNYIR
;
A
#
# COMPACT_ATOMS: atom_id res chain seq x y z
N GLU A 1 6.35 -1.11 11.07
CA GLU A 1 6.18 -0.02 12.01
C GLU A 1 7.39 0.15 12.92
N LYS A 2 7.72 -0.84 13.78
CA LYS A 2 8.84 -0.74 14.76
C LYS A 2 10.17 -0.31 14.11
N THR A 3 10.51 -0.87 12.95
CA THR A 3 11.75 -0.53 12.23
C THR A 3 11.73 0.90 11.69
N LEU A 4 10.63 1.33 11.07
CA LEU A 4 10.46 2.69 10.58
C LEU A 4 10.62 3.73 11.70
N ARG A 5 9.99 3.49 12.86
CA ARG A 5 10.12 4.37 14.03
C ARG A 5 11.55 4.41 14.56
N ALA A 6 12.24 3.27 14.59
CA ALA A 6 13.66 3.22 14.99
C ALA A 6 14.56 4.01 14.03
N GLU A 7 14.16 4.16 12.78
CA GLU A 7 14.83 4.97 11.76
C GLU A 7 14.35 6.45 11.75
N GLY A 8 13.50 6.86 12.71
CA GLY A 8 13.04 8.24 12.86
C GLY A 8 11.85 8.61 11.96
N VAL A 9 11.13 7.63 11.40
CA VAL A 9 9.93 7.87 10.57
C VAL A 9 8.68 7.69 11.44
N GLU A 10 7.81 8.69 11.45
CA GLU A 10 6.50 8.58 12.08
C GLU A 10 5.63 7.55 11.33
N THR A 11 4.88 6.78 12.09
CA THR A 11 4.03 5.73 11.52
C THR A 11 2.68 5.67 12.20
N GLU A 12 1.64 5.48 11.42
CA GLU A 12 0.31 5.15 11.90
C GLU A 12 -0.13 3.80 11.31
N MET A 13 -0.58 2.89 12.16
CA MET A 13 -1.21 1.64 11.73
C MET A 13 -2.72 1.84 11.68
N PHE A 14 -3.28 1.77 10.49
CA PHE A 14 -4.71 1.87 10.28
C PHE A 14 -5.33 0.48 10.15
N TYR A 15 -6.08 0.06 11.15
CA TYR A 15 -6.79 -1.21 11.14
C TYR A 15 -8.16 -1.06 10.48
N LEU A 16 -8.42 -1.88 9.45
CA LEU A 16 -9.69 -1.83 8.70
C LEU A 16 -10.91 -2.30 9.50
N GLY A 17 -10.68 -2.98 10.62
CA GLY A 17 -11.75 -3.50 11.48
C GLY A 17 -12.29 -4.85 11.00
N ASN A 18 -13.39 -5.27 11.62
CA ASN A 18 -14.05 -6.55 11.38
C ASN A 18 -15.46 -6.40 10.78
N LYS A 19 -15.87 -5.16 10.46
CA LYS A 19 -17.16 -4.91 9.80
C LYS A 19 -17.02 -5.17 8.30
N PRO A 20 -18.07 -5.63 7.61
CA PRO A 20 -18.05 -5.81 6.17
C PRO A 20 -17.67 -4.52 5.44
N ILE A 21 -16.79 -4.63 4.45
CA ILE A 21 -16.39 -3.54 3.56
C ILE A 21 -16.87 -3.88 2.15
N GLY A 22 -17.75 -3.04 1.60
CA GLY A 22 -18.23 -3.20 0.23
C GLY A 22 -17.18 -2.87 -0.82
N GLY A 23 -17.20 -3.57 -1.95
CA GLY A 23 -16.34 -3.29 -3.09
C GLY A 23 -16.66 -1.96 -3.78
N CYS A 24 -15.78 -1.52 -4.66
CA CYS A 24 -16.00 -0.33 -5.47
C CYS A 24 -17.17 -0.54 -6.46
N LEU A 25 -18.13 0.38 -6.47
CA LEU A 25 -19.29 0.32 -7.37
C LEU A 25 -19.00 0.86 -8.78
N GLY A 26 -17.81 1.41 -9.03
CA GLY A 26 -17.48 2.04 -10.30
C GLY A 26 -18.28 3.30 -10.63
N CYS A 27 -19.02 3.86 -9.67
CA CYS A 27 -19.98 4.96 -9.90
C CYS A 27 -19.32 6.33 -10.19
N GLY A 28 -18.03 6.48 -9.95
CA GLY A 28 -17.28 7.73 -10.19
C GLY A 28 -17.64 8.91 -9.27
N ALA A 29 -18.58 8.77 -8.35
CA ALA A 29 -19.05 9.86 -7.48
C ALA A 29 -17.93 10.46 -6.61
N CYS A 30 -16.95 9.65 -6.19
CA CYS A 30 -15.83 10.08 -5.36
C CYS A 30 -14.98 11.20 -6.01
N LYS A 31 -14.91 11.27 -7.34
CA LYS A 31 -14.20 12.36 -8.05
C LYS A 31 -14.81 13.76 -7.77
N LYS A 32 -16.12 13.82 -7.53
CA LYS A 32 -16.82 15.08 -7.22
C LYS A 32 -16.96 15.30 -5.73
N LEU A 33 -17.17 14.21 -4.96
CA LEU A 33 -17.47 14.29 -3.52
C LEU A 33 -16.19 14.33 -2.65
N GLY A 34 -15.03 13.94 -3.19
CA GLY A 34 -13.82 13.74 -2.39
C GLY A 34 -13.88 12.57 -1.41
N LYS A 35 -14.97 11.77 -1.45
CA LYS A 35 -15.19 10.59 -0.61
C LYS A 35 -16.06 9.54 -1.30
N CYS A 36 -16.04 8.31 -0.80
CA CYS A 36 -16.93 7.27 -1.30
C CYS A 36 -18.37 7.48 -0.82
N VAL A 37 -19.35 7.10 -1.66
CA VAL A 37 -20.78 7.10 -1.27
C VAL A 37 -21.10 6.05 -0.20
N GLN A 38 -20.27 5.02 -0.06
CA GLN A 38 -20.38 4.03 1.00
C GLN A 38 -19.71 4.59 2.26
N GLU A 39 -20.51 4.91 3.27
CA GLU A 39 -20.04 5.52 4.52
C GLU A 39 -19.52 4.44 5.47
N ASP A 40 -18.21 4.18 5.41
CA ASP A 40 -17.53 3.22 6.25
C ASP A 40 -16.08 3.64 6.58
N VAL A 41 -15.29 2.69 7.07
CA VAL A 41 -13.90 2.90 7.49
C VAL A 41 -12.99 3.42 6.37
N VAL A 42 -13.29 3.14 5.10
CA VAL A 42 -12.45 3.53 3.96
C VAL A 42 -12.46 5.05 3.76
N ASN A 43 -13.58 5.73 4.03
CA ASN A 43 -13.64 7.19 4.02
C ASN A 43 -12.78 7.84 5.10
N LYS A 44 -12.53 7.13 6.21
CA LYS A 44 -11.63 7.59 7.28
C LYS A 44 -10.16 7.35 6.96
N LEU A 45 -9.87 6.33 6.13
CA LEU A 45 -8.52 6.00 5.70
C LEU A 45 -7.97 7.01 4.69
N LEU A 46 -8.81 7.51 3.78
CA LEU A 46 -8.38 8.38 2.68
C LEU A 46 -7.58 9.62 3.15
N PRO A 47 -8.07 10.46 4.08
CA PRO A 47 -7.32 11.65 4.51
C PRO A 47 -5.95 11.29 5.09
N LYS A 48 -5.83 10.22 5.88
CA LYS A 48 -4.56 9.75 6.43
C LYS A 48 -3.59 9.30 5.35
N ALA A 49 -4.07 8.59 4.34
CA ALA A 49 -3.25 8.17 3.21
C ALA A 49 -2.83 9.35 2.32
N LEU A 50 -3.64 10.40 2.24
CA LEU A 50 -3.29 11.64 1.51
C LEU A 50 -2.18 12.43 2.23
N GLU A 51 -2.16 12.44 3.55
CA GLU A 51 -1.13 13.13 4.36
C GLU A 51 0.20 12.36 4.39
N ALA A 52 0.17 11.02 4.31
CA ALA A 52 1.37 10.19 4.41
C ALA A 52 2.30 10.33 3.20
N ASP A 53 3.62 10.29 3.43
CA ASP A 53 4.65 10.25 2.36
C ASP A 53 4.88 8.84 1.81
N GLY A 54 4.40 7.82 2.50
CA GLY A 54 4.48 6.42 2.08
C GLY A 54 3.32 5.59 2.59
N ILE A 55 2.93 4.57 1.82
CA ILE A 55 1.79 3.69 2.12
C ILE A 55 2.28 2.24 2.13
N VAL A 56 2.01 1.53 3.21
CA VAL A 56 2.25 0.09 3.30
C VAL A 56 0.91 -0.64 3.28
N LEU A 57 0.66 -1.45 2.26
CA LEU A 57 -0.51 -2.32 2.19
C LEU A 57 -0.19 -3.68 2.80
N GLY A 58 -0.95 -4.09 3.79
CA GLY A 58 -0.82 -5.39 4.44
C GLY A 58 -2.06 -6.26 4.26
N ALA A 59 -1.90 -7.52 3.87
CA ALA A 59 -3.02 -8.46 3.81
C ALA A 59 -2.61 -9.89 4.16
N PRO A 60 -3.48 -10.65 4.85
CA PRO A 60 -3.37 -12.09 4.90
C PRO A 60 -3.81 -12.70 3.56
N VAL A 61 -3.27 -13.89 3.27
CA VAL A 61 -3.62 -14.65 2.08
C VAL A 61 -4.90 -15.45 2.31
N HIS A 62 -5.90 -15.21 1.49
CA HIS A 62 -7.12 -16.01 1.40
C HIS A 62 -7.28 -16.50 -0.05
N TYR A 63 -7.31 -17.84 -0.26
CA TYR A 63 -7.47 -18.44 -1.60
C TYR A 63 -6.45 -17.90 -2.64
N ALA A 64 -5.17 -17.82 -2.23
CA ALA A 64 -4.06 -17.30 -3.05
C ALA A 64 -4.23 -15.84 -3.54
N SER A 65 -4.98 -15.04 -2.82
CA SER A 65 -5.25 -13.62 -3.07
C SER A 65 -5.26 -12.86 -1.74
N ALA A 66 -5.26 -11.54 -1.78
CA ALA A 66 -5.47 -10.74 -0.58
C ALA A 66 -6.87 -10.99 0.01
N ALA A 67 -6.99 -10.93 1.33
CA ALA A 67 -8.30 -11.03 1.98
C ALA A 67 -9.31 -10.07 1.34
N GLY A 68 -10.53 -10.55 1.05
CA GLY A 68 -11.53 -9.80 0.27
C GLY A 68 -11.84 -8.41 0.82
N GLN A 69 -11.92 -8.25 2.14
CA GLN A 69 -12.11 -6.93 2.76
C GLN A 69 -10.93 -5.98 2.49
N ALA A 70 -9.70 -6.48 2.49
CA ALA A 70 -8.53 -5.68 2.17
C ALA A 70 -8.58 -5.22 0.71
N SER A 71 -8.87 -6.13 -0.23
CA SER A 71 -9.05 -5.79 -1.66
C SER A 71 -10.15 -4.75 -1.86
N CYS A 72 -11.33 -4.91 -1.25
CA CYS A 72 -12.42 -3.94 -1.33
C CYS A 72 -12.02 -2.55 -0.80
N ALA A 73 -11.26 -2.51 0.29
CA ALA A 73 -10.78 -1.26 0.86
C ALA A 73 -9.75 -0.58 -0.06
N TYR A 74 -8.79 -1.35 -0.59
CA TYR A 74 -7.73 -0.82 -1.43
C TYR A 74 -8.25 -0.36 -2.79
N ASP A 75 -9.14 -1.11 -3.43
CA ASP A 75 -9.81 -0.68 -4.67
C ASP A 75 -10.45 0.70 -4.49
N ARG A 76 -11.20 0.88 -3.41
CA ARG A 76 -11.87 2.14 -3.12
C ARG A 76 -10.90 3.26 -2.76
N LEU A 77 -9.90 2.98 -1.93
CA LEU A 77 -8.89 3.94 -1.52
C LEU A 77 -8.14 4.51 -2.74
N PHE A 78 -7.66 3.64 -3.62
CA PHE A 78 -6.88 4.04 -4.78
C PHE A 78 -7.74 4.72 -5.86
N VAL A 79 -8.99 4.30 -6.04
CA VAL A 79 -9.93 5.03 -6.92
C VAL A 79 -10.24 6.43 -6.38
N MET A 80 -10.46 6.56 -5.06
CA MET A 80 -10.75 7.85 -4.42
C MET A 80 -9.56 8.80 -4.43
N SER A 81 -8.32 8.30 -4.39
CA SER A 81 -7.13 9.14 -4.41
C SER A 81 -7.01 9.99 -5.68
N ASN A 82 -7.66 9.56 -6.75
CA ASN A 82 -7.68 10.26 -8.03
C ASN A 82 -6.30 10.74 -8.51
N GLY A 83 -5.27 9.91 -8.30
CA GLY A 83 -3.88 10.20 -8.67
C GLY A 83 -3.05 10.91 -7.60
N ALA A 84 -3.63 11.31 -6.48
CA ALA A 84 -2.92 12.05 -5.42
C ALA A 84 -1.83 11.24 -4.69
N PHE A 85 -1.73 9.93 -4.97
CA PHE A 85 -0.67 9.09 -4.41
C PHE A 85 0.59 9.04 -5.29
N ALA A 86 0.58 9.67 -6.46
CA ALA A 86 1.76 9.72 -7.33
C ALA A 86 3.00 10.23 -6.58
N ASN A 87 4.13 9.56 -6.80
CA ASN A 87 5.42 9.82 -6.17
C ASN A 87 5.54 9.54 -4.66
N LYS A 88 4.45 9.12 -3.98
CA LYS A 88 4.56 8.55 -2.64
C LYS A 88 5.19 7.16 -2.70
N LEU A 89 5.94 6.77 -1.67
CA LEU A 89 6.48 5.42 -1.60
C LEU A 89 5.39 4.38 -1.32
N GLY A 90 5.47 3.23 -1.96
CA GLY A 90 4.58 2.10 -1.73
C GLY A 90 5.32 0.84 -1.29
N ALA A 91 4.77 0.05 -0.37
CA ALA A 91 5.24 -1.29 -0.08
C ALA A 91 4.07 -2.23 0.20
N ALA A 92 4.14 -3.46 -0.32
CA ALA A 92 3.21 -4.52 0.03
C ALA A 92 3.86 -5.45 1.05
N VAL A 93 3.09 -5.93 2.03
CA VAL A 93 3.50 -6.97 2.99
C VAL A 93 2.41 -8.02 3.11
N VAL A 94 2.78 -9.29 3.07
CA VAL A 94 1.83 -10.40 3.00
C VAL A 94 2.11 -11.40 4.11
N SER A 95 1.06 -11.89 4.76
CA SER A 95 1.16 -13.02 5.67
C SER A 95 0.40 -14.22 5.13
N CYS A 96 1.00 -15.39 5.19
CA CYS A 96 0.35 -16.61 4.76
C CYS A 96 0.81 -17.83 5.57
N ARG A 97 -0.10 -18.78 5.77
CA ARG A 97 0.27 -20.03 6.42
C ARG A 97 1.21 -20.86 5.55
N ARG A 98 0.97 -20.96 4.23
CA ARG A 98 1.74 -21.82 3.33
C ARG A 98 1.84 -21.31 1.91
N GLY A 99 0.77 -21.31 1.12
CA GLY A 99 0.79 -20.98 -0.31
C GLY A 99 0.02 -19.70 -0.64
N GLY A 100 0.30 -19.10 -1.81
CA GLY A 100 -0.39 -17.94 -2.36
C GLY A 100 0.20 -16.58 -1.99
N ALA A 101 1.31 -16.54 -1.24
CA ALA A 101 1.92 -15.27 -0.84
C ALA A 101 2.42 -14.47 -2.03
N SER A 102 3.12 -15.09 -3.00
CA SER A 102 3.65 -14.40 -4.18
C SER A 102 2.53 -13.79 -5.03
N ALA A 103 1.45 -14.56 -5.29
CA ALA A 103 0.30 -14.05 -6.05
C ALA A 103 -0.38 -12.86 -5.34
N THR A 104 -0.51 -12.93 -4.03
CA THR A 104 -1.06 -11.82 -3.22
C THR A 104 -0.13 -10.60 -3.23
N PHE A 105 1.17 -10.82 -3.12
CA PHE A 105 2.17 -9.76 -3.19
C PHE A 105 2.13 -9.04 -4.54
N ASP A 106 2.06 -9.78 -5.65
CA ASP A 106 1.91 -9.21 -6.99
C ASP A 106 0.61 -8.42 -7.13
N GLN A 107 -0.50 -8.93 -6.58
CA GLN A 107 -1.77 -8.23 -6.58
C GLN A 107 -1.67 -6.88 -5.87
N LEU A 108 -1.06 -6.83 -4.69
CA LEU A 108 -0.93 -5.59 -3.91
C LEU A 108 0.00 -4.57 -4.59
N ASN A 109 1.09 -5.02 -5.21
CA ASN A 109 2.02 -4.12 -5.90
C ASN A 109 1.39 -3.42 -7.11
N LYS A 110 0.36 -4.00 -7.73
CA LYS A 110 -0.35 -3.37 -8.85
C LYS A 110 -1.03 -2.05 -8.47
N TYR A 111 -1.46 -1.90 -7.22
CA TYR A 111 -2.02 -0.63 -6.75
C TYR A 111 -0.98 0.50 -6.83
N PHE A 112 0.25 0.23 -6.43
CA PHE A 112 1.32 1.22 -6.45
C PHE A 112 1.77 1.54 -7.88
N THR A 113 2.01 0.50 -8.68
CA THR A 113 2.54 0.67 -10.04
C THR A 113 1.59 1.43 -10.96
N ILE A 114 0.27 1.17 -10.90
CA ILE A 114 -0.72 1.93 -11.67
C ILE A 114 -0.88 3.38 -11.18
N SER A 115 -0.49 3.64 -9.93
CA SER A 115 -0.63 4.94 -9.28
C SER A 115 0.63 5.80 -9.36
N ASN A 116 1.61 5.41 -10.17
CA ASN A 116 2.91 6.11 -10.30
C ASN A 116 3.63 6.27 -8.95
N MET A 117 3.60 5.21 -8.13
CA MET A 117 4.27 5.16 -6.84
C MET A 117 5.51 4.27 -6.93
N PRO A 118 6.71 4.74 -6.52
CA PRO A 118 7.88 3.89 -6.39
C PRO A 118 7.64 2.78 -5.37
N VAL A 119 7.94 1.52 -5.76
CA VAL A 119 7.75 0.35 -4.90
C VAL A 119 9.01 0.06 -4.12
N VAL A 120 8.90 -0.01 -2.80
CA VAL A 120 10.00 -0.34 -1.90
C VAL A 120 10.15 -1.85 -1.80
N SER A 121 11.33 -2.36 -2.15
CA SER A 121 11.70 -3.77 -2.02
C SER A 121 12.43 -4.07 -0.71
N GLY A 122 12.36 -5.33 -0.32
CA GLY A 122 13.24 -5.92 0.70
C GLY A 122 14.39 -6.70 0.08
N THR A 123 14.84 -7.72 0.78
CA THR A 123 15.87 -8.67 0.32
C THR A 123 15.28 -9.92 -0.35
N TYR A 124 13.97 -10.07 -0.25
CA TYR A 124 13.17 -11.13 -0.86
C TYR A 124 11.74 -10.61 -1.10
N TRP A 125 10.80 -11.42 -1.59
CA TRP A 125 9.39 -11.04 -1.65
C TRP A 125 8.85 -10.76 -0.24
N ASN A 126 8.06 -9.70 -0.10
CA ASN A 126 7.68 -9.15 1.20
C ASN A 126 6.60 -9.99 1.88
N GLN A 127 6.96 -11.17 2.34
CA GLN A 127 6.06 -12.14 2.94
C GLN A 127 6.59 -12.69 4.26
N VAL A 128 5.68 -13.13 5.11
CA VAL A 128 5.96 -13.90 6.33
C VAL A 128 5.05 -15.11 6.39
N HIS A 129 5.53 -16.19 7.01
CA HIS A 129 4.79 -17.44 7.14
C HIS A 129 4.49 -17.75 8.59
N GLY A 130 3.29 -18.26 8.83
CA GLY A 130 2.82 -18.71 10.14
C GLY A 130 1.31 -18.75 10.19
N ASN A 131 0.78 -19.62 11.03
CA ASN A 131 -0.66 -19.75 11.30
C ASN A 131 -1.10 -18.87 12.48
N THR A 132 -0.14 -18.51 13.34
CA THR A 132 -0.34 -17.65 14.50
C THR A 132 0.73 -16.56 14.54
N PRO A 133 0.52 -15.46 15.28
CA PRO A 133 1.55 -14.44 15.47
C PRO A 133 2.86 -14.98 16.05
N ASP A 134 2.79 -16.01 16.89
CA ASP A 134 3.99 -16.60 17.49
C ASP A 134 4.76 -17.48 16.50
N GLU A 135 4.07 -18.17 15.59
CA GLU A 135 4.72 -18.87 14.48
C GLU A 135 5.38 -17.87 13.51
N VAL A 136 4.72 -16.76 13.18
CA VAL A 136 5.29 -15.71 12.31
C VAL A 136 6.60 -15.15 12.90
N LYS A 137 6.71 -15.03 14.23
CA LYS A 137 7.96 -14.59 14.89
C LYS A 137 9.12 -15.57 14.70
N GLN A 138 8.82 -16.84 14.39
CA GLN A 138 9.81 -17.89 14.14
C GLN A 138 10.26 -17.94 12.66
N ASP A 139 9.55 -17.28 11.76
CA ASP A 139 9.98 -17.04 10.38
C ASP A 139 11.09 -15.98 10.37
N LEU A 140 12.30 -16.40 10.68
CA LEU A 140 13.45 -15.50 10.85
C LEU A 140 13.79 -14.76 9.55
N GLU A 141 13.68 -15.43 8.40
CA GLU A 141 13.93 -14.84 7.08
C GLU A 141 12.86 -13.80 6.73
N GLY A 142 11.57 -14.15 6.85
CA GLY A 142 10.48 -13.22 6.61
C GLY A 142 10.54 -12.00 7.54
N MET A 143 10.83 -12.22 8.83
CA MET A 143 11.00 -11.12 9.79
C MET A 143 12.23 -10.26 9.50
N GLN A 144 13.31 -10.83 8.98
CA GLN A 144 14.47 -10.09 8.50
C GLN A 144 14.10 -9.22 7.31
N ASN A 145 13.36 -9.78 6.35
CA ASN A 145 12.89 -9.05 5.17
C ASN A 145 11.96 -7.89 5.55
N MET A 146 11.03 -8.09 6.52
CA MET A 146 10.20 -7.00 7.03
C MET A 146 11.02 -5.84 7.61
N ARG A 147 12.13 -6.15 8.30
CA ARG A 147 13.05 -5.12 8.79
C ARG A 147 13.80 -4.42 7.65
N ALA A 148 14.20 -5.17 6.62
CA ALA A 148 14.86 -4.62 5.43
C ALA A 148 13.95 -3.62 4.70
N ILE A 149 12.67 -3.97 4.47
CA ILE A 149 11.68 -3.06 3.88
C ILE A 149 11.57 -1.77 4.69
N GLY A 150 11.47 -1.89 6.02
CA GLY A 150 11.37 -0.71 6.90
C GLY A 150 12.58 0.21 6.78
N ARG A 151 13.80 -0.35 6.74
CA ARG A 151 15.04 0.45 6.56
C ARG A 151 15.12 1.07 5.17
N ASN A 152 14.82 0.30 4.13
CA ASN A 152 14.85 0.79 2.76
C ASN A 152 13.84 1.92 2.55
N MET A 153 12.64 1.78 3.09
CA MET A 153 11.61 2.82 3.02
C MET A 153 12.05 4.08 3.77
N ALA A 154 12.58 3.94 4.97
CA ALA A 154 13.09 5.08 5.75
C ALA A 154 14.24 5.80 5.02
N TRP A 155 15.17 5.04 4.44
CA TRP A 155 16.26 5.60 3.65
C TRP A 155 15.75 6.38 2.43
N LEU A 156 14.80 5.80 1.66
CA LEU A 156 14.23 6.46 0.50
C LEU A 156 13.44 7.73 0.88
N LEU A 157 12.67 7.72 1.97
CA LEU A 157 11.98 8.91 2.47
C LEU A 157 12.96 10.04 2.78
N LYS A 158 14.06 9.73 3.49
CA LYS A 158 15.12 10.70 3.79
C LYS A 158 15.80 11.22 2.53
N CYS A 159 16.05 10.36 1.53
CA CYS A 159 16.61 10.77 0.24
C CYS A 159 15.68 11.72 -0.51
N ILE A 160 14.36 11.42 -0.53
CA ILE A 160 13.36 12.28 -1.16
C ILE A 160 13.31 13.65 -0.46
N GLU A 161 13.29 13.66 0.86
CA GLU A 161 13.30 14.90 1.64
C GLU A 161 14.58 15.72 1.39
N ALA A 162 15.75 15.07 1.42
CA ALA A 162 17.01 15.73 1.12
C ALA A 162 17.04 16.29 -0.31
N GLY A 163 16.49 15.54 -1.28
CA GLY A 163 16.35 16.00 -2.66
C GLY A 163 15.45 17.24 -2.78
N LYS A 164 14.29 17.22 -2.13
CA LYS A 164 13.38 18.39 -2.07
C LYS A 164 14.09 19.63 -1.51
N ASN A 165 14.82 19.45 -0.40
CA ASN A 165 15.56 20.53 0.26
C ASN A 165 16.73 21.04 -0.61
N ALA A 166 17.30 20.21 -1.45
CA ALA A 166 18.31 20.57 -2.43
C ALA A 166 17.75 21.16 -3.74
N GLY A 167 16.42 21.32 -3.85
CA GLY A 167 15.77 21.88 -5.04
C GLY A 167 15.54 20.88 -6.18
N VAL A 168 15.64 19.57 -5.94
CA VAL A 168 15.30 18.55 -6.94
C VAL A 168 13.78 18.56 -7.16
N ALA A 169 13.36 18.93 -8.36
CA ALA A 169 11.95 18.94 -8.74
C ALA A 169 11.40 17.52 -8.94
N LEU A 170 10.11 17.33 -8.67
CA LEU A 170 9.42 16.11 -9.08
C LEU A 170 9.41 16.00 -10.61
N PRO A 171 9.38 14.77 -11.17
CA PRO A 171 9.22 14.55 -12.60
C PRO A 171 7.97 15.26 -13.13
N GLU A 172 8.10 15.90 -14.28
CA GLU A 172 6.95 16.47 -15.00
C GLU A 172 5.97 15.33 -15.35
N GLN A 173 4.69 15.58 -15.11
CA GLN A 173 3.63 14.63 -15.42
C GLN A 173 2.97 15.04 -16.74
N GLU A 174 3.10 14.21 -17.76
CA GLU A 174 2.38 14.37 -19.01
C GLU A 174 0.87 14.14 -18.81
N GLU A 175 0.06 14.78 -19.66
CA GLU A 175 -1.37 14.48 -19.71
C GLU A 175 -1.60 13.01 -20.08
N LYS A 176 -2.38 12.31 -19.26
CA LYS A 176 -2.60 10.86 -19.42
C LYS A 176 -3.44 10.57 -20.65
N ILE A 177 -2.80 10.02 -21.70
CA ILE A 177 -3.50 9.52 -22.88
C ILE A 177 -4.24 8.23 -22.51
N LYS A 178 -5.53 8.19 -22.80
CA LYS A 178 -6.38 7.01 -22.63
C LYS A 178 -6.79 6.45 -23.98
N THR A 179 -6.47 5.20 -24.18
CA THR A 179 -6.92 4.45 -25.36
C THR A 179 -7.77 3.26 -24.92
N ASN A 180 -8.64 2.79 -25.82
CA ASN A 180 -9.34 1.52 -25.65
C ASN A 180 -9.18 0.70 -26.94
N TYR A 181 -9.53 -0.59 -26.88
CA TYR A 181 -9.42 -1.50 -28.01
C TYR A 181 -10.65 -1.48 -28.94
N ILE A 182 -11.65 -0.70 -28.61
CA ILE A 182 -12.86 -0.51 -29.41
C ILE A 182 -12.62 0.71 -30.31
N ARG A 183 -12.63 0.50 -31.59
CA ARG A 183 -12.46 1.51 -32.65
C ARG A 183 -13.77 1.78 -33.35
#